data_70193b9e5b2cdcc174ba95d726f37b14
#
_entry.id   70193b9e5b2cdcc174ba95d726f37b14
#
_cell.length_a   1.000
_cell.length_b   1.000
_cell.length_c   1.000
_cell.angle_alpha   90.00
_cell.angle_beta   90.00
_cell.angle_gamma   90.00
#
_symmetry.space_group_name_H-M   'P 1'
#
loop_
_entity.id
_entity.type
_entity.pdbx_description
1 polymer ?
#
loop_
_entity_poly.entity_id
_entity_poly.type
_entity_poly.pdbx_seq_one_letter_code
_entity_poly.pdbx_strand_id
1 'polypeptide(L)'
;MTESRYAFLEPGRYARGWHIVLFSSELQAGDVRSLRYFDRDLVAYRGESGKAAVLDAHCPHLGAHLASGEGRISGDNIACPFHGWVFDPDGRCVEIPYAKQIPAKATTALKGWPVLEKNGFIALWYDPQDGEPEDYLPDIEQWGPGQWGDWEFYRSRIHAKACDVIENIVDIAHFPHVHGGNVRSFENKFGERSVTQISKVQRDPNARMITPPNLSFDIEEARSENAGEEADAWGDATYHGPSIMYYYTESRSPEVSFRSWWVNCHTPVNQDELDLTSAVIVSSLTDEPLPDDFVQMYPQMAHAAFGQDVEIWKDKVYRENPILCDGDGPIAKLRNWYEQFYLPR
;
A
#
# COMPACT_ATOMS: atom_id res chain seq x y z
N MET A 1 14.39 29.38 9.05
CA MET A 1 13.25 28.45 8.98
C MET A 1 13.19 27.78 10.34
N THR A 2 12.09 27.87 11.04
CA THR A 2 11.88 27.12 12.30
C THR A 2 11.87 25.65 11.93
N GLU A 3 12.68 24.84 12.64
CA GLU A 3 12.65 23.38 12.50
C GLU A 3 11.23 22.90 12.74
N SER A 4 10.75 21.99 11.88
CA SER A 4 9.42 21.37 12.08
C SER A 4 9.42 20.55 13.36
N ARG A 5 8.28 20.53 14.04
CA ARG A 5 8.04 19.70 15.22
C ARG A 5 8.19 18.21 14.91
N TYR A 6 7.81 17.79 13.70
CA TYR A 6 7.76 16.40 13.30
C TYR A 6 8.80 16.09 12.23
N ALA A 7 9.56 15.00 12.41
CA ALA A 7 10.57 14.55 11.45
C ALA A 7 9.97 14.13 10.11
N PHE A 8 8.73 13.67 10.07
CA PHE A 8 8.05 13.30 8.83
C PHE A 8 7.72 14.50 7.91
N LEU A 9 7.94 15.73 8.37
CA LEU A 9 7.82 16.94 7.55
C LEU A 9 9.17 17.45 7.04
N GLU A 10 10.28 16.88 7.50
CA GLU A 10 11.62 17.27 7.05
C GLU A 10 11.85 16.80 5.61
N PRO A 11 12.40 17.65 4.73
CA PRO A 11 12.66 17.28 3.34
C PRO A 11 13.57 16.06 3.19
N GLY A 12 13.25 15.17 2.23
CA GLY A 12 14.06 13.99 1.93
C GLY A 12 13.92 12.84 2.94
N ARG A 13 12.98 12.93 3.88
CA ARG A 13 12.73 11.87 4.86
C ARG A 13 11.50 11.06 4.50
N TYR A 14 11.64 9.74 4.54
CA TYR A 14 10.57 8.78 4.34
C TYR A 14 10.49 7.85 5.53
N ALA A 15 9.31 7.32 5.79
CA ALA A 15 9.07 6.42 6.91
C ALA A 15 9.86 5.11 6.75
N ARG A 16 10.59 4.72 7.79
CA ARG A 16 11.23 3.41 7.89
C ARG A 16 10.17 2.32 8.04
N GLY A 17 10.23 1.31 7.19
CA GLY A 17 9.31 0.19 7.25
C GLY A 17 9.06 -0.49 5.90
N TRP A 18 8.13 -1.44 5.91
CA TRP A 18 7.65 -2.09 4.71
C TRP A 18 6.70 -1.20 3.92
N HIS A 19 6.92 -1.12 2.60
CA HIS A 19 6.08 -0.42 1.65
C HIS A 19 5.75 -1.32 0.47
N ILE A 20 4.48 -1.51 0.14
CA ILE A 20 4.07 -2.31 -1.02
C ILE A 20 4.45 -1.55 -2.29
N VAL A 21 5.17 -2.21 -3.17
CA VAL A 21 5.63 -1.65 -4.45
C VAL A 21 4.98 -2.31 -5.66
N LEU A 22 4.59 -3.59 -5.54
CA LEU A 22 3.89 -4.37 -6.57
C LEU A 22 2.98 -5.42 -5.91
N PHE A 23 2.00 -5.91 -6.66
CA PHE A 23 1.37 -7.20 -6.37
C PHE A 23 2.13 -8.33 -7.07
N SER A 24 2.10 -9.53 -6.50
CA SER A 24 2.81 -10.69 -7.07
C SER A 24 2.35 -11.00 -8.50
N SER A 25 1.08 -10.75 -8.81
CA SER A 25 0.50 -10.90 -10.16
C SER A 25 1.08 -9.92 -11.20
N GLU A 26 1.64 -8.79 -10.78
CA GLU A 26 2.24 -7.79 -11.66
C GLU A 26 3.69 -8.14 -12.10
N LEU A 27 4.30 -9.15 -11.50
CA LEU A 27 5.70 -9.50 -11.75
C LEU A 27 5.86 -11.01 -11.95
N GLN A 28 5.78 -11.47 -13.20
CA GLN A 28 5.95 -12.87 -13.55
C GLN A 28 7.44 -13.25 -13.67
N ALA A 29 7.77 -14.56 -13.64
CA ALA A 29 9.16 -15.02 -13.84
C ALA A 29 9.72 -14.49 -15.17
N GLY A 30 10.90 -13.87 -15.11
CA GLY A 30 11.54 -13.19 -16.23
C GLY A 30 11.12 -11.73 -16.44
N ASP A 31 10.13 -11.23 -15.72
CA ASP A 31 9.70 -9.84 -15.83
C ASP A 31 10.70 -8.88 -15.16
N VAL A 32 10.82 -7.70 -15.76
CA VAL A 32 11.57 -6.55 -15.23
C VAL A 32 10.67 -5.31 -15.27
N ARG A 33 10.58 -4.60 -14.16
CA ARG A 33 9.74 -3.39 -14.01
C ARG A 33 10.56 -2.21 -13.50
N SER A 34 10.42 -1.06 -14.14
CA SER A 34 10.93 0.21 -13.62
C SER A 34 9.97 0.75 -12.56
N LEU A 35 10.50 1.16 -11.42
CA LEU A 35 9.76 1.76 -10.32
C LEU A 35 10.37 3.11 -9.94
N ARG A 36 9.56 3.98 -9.33
CA ARG A 36 10.01 5.26 -8.80
C ARG A 36 9.41 5.46 -7.42
N TYR A 37 10.24 5.29 -6.36
CA TYR A 37 9.83 5.50 -4.98
C TYR A 37 10.96 6.12 -4.16
N PHE A 38 10.62 6.87 -3.12
CA PHE A 38 11.59 7.51 -2.20
C PHE A 38 12.60 8.42 -2.90
N ASP A 39 12.17 9.16 -3.94
CA ASP A 39 13.04 9.94 -4.84
C ASP A 39 14.11 9.11 -5.57
N ARG A 40 13.93 7.79 -5.69
CA ARG A 40 14.87 6.87 -6.33
C ARG A 40 14.25 6.18 -7.52
N ASP A 41 15.05 6.01 -8.57
CA ASP A 41 14.75 5.07 -9.64
C ASP A 41 15.17 3.68 -9.20
N LEU A 42 14.22 2.75 -9.24
CA LEU A 42 14.39 1.37 -8.82
C LEU A 42 14.07 0.43 -9.98
N VAL A 43 14.58 -0.78 -9.91
CA VAL A 43 14.20 -1.88 -10.80
C VAL A 43 13.75 -3.05 -9.97
N ALA A 44 12.52 -3.51 -10.20
CA ALA A 44 12.03 -4.79 -9.68
C ALA A 44 12.11 -5.85 -10.77
N TYR A 45 12.51 -7.06 -10.41
CA TYR A 45 12.51 -8.18 -11.34
C TYR A 45 12.21 -9.49 -10.63
N ARG A 46 11.77 -10.48 -11.38
CA ARG A 46 11.61 -11.84 -10.87
C ARG A 46 12.54 -12.78 -11.61
N GLY A 47 13.44 -13.40 -10.88
CA GLY A 47 14.38 -14.41 -11.39
C GLY A 47 13.68 -15.70 -11.83
N GLU A 48 14.44 -16.60 -12.44
CA GLU A 48 13.96 -17.90 -12.92
C GLU A 48 13.50 -18.83 -11.78
N SER A 49 14.07 -18.68 -10.58
CA SER A 49 13.61 -19.41 -9.38
C SER A 49 12.25 -18.94 -8.84
N GLY A 50 11.71 -17.86 -9.39
CA GLY A 50 10.47 -17.24 -8.93
C GLY A 50 10.65 -16.21 -7.81
N LYS A 51 11.87 -15.93 -7.35
CA LYS A 51 12.12 -14.90 -6.33
C LYS A 51 12.09 -13.50 -6.92
N ALA A 52 11.38 -12.60 -6.25
CA ALA A 52 11.39 -11.18 -6.55
C ALA A 52 12.62 -10.49 -5.94
N ALA A 53 13.16 -9.52 -6.64
CA ALA A 53 14.24 -8.66 -6.16
C ALA A 53 14.02 -7.20 -6.57
N VAL A 54 14.55 -6.27 -5.78
CA VAL A 54 14.50 -4.83 -6.08
C VAL A 54 15.91 -4.26 -5.90
N LEU A 55 16.40 -3.56 -6.92
CA LEU A 55 17.70 -2.88 -6.92
C LEU A 55 17.54 -1.41 -7.24
N ASP A 56 18.55 -0.58 -6.92
CA ASP A 56 18.70 0.73 -7.55
C ASP A 56 18.81 0.53 -9.08
N ALA A 57 18.19 1.41 -9.86
CA ALA A 57 17.97 1.14 -11.28
C ALA A 57 19.18 1.35 -12.18
N HIS A 58 20.18 2.15 -11.74
CA HIS A 58 21.25 2.62 -12.62
C HIS A 58 22.54 1.83 -12.46
N CYS A 59 22.96 1.15 -13.53
CA CYS A 59 24.20 0.40 -13.58
C CYS A 59 25.40 1.29 -13.21
N PRO A 60 26.24 0.89 -12.23
CA PRO A 60 27.37 1.70 -11.75
C PRO A 60 28.49 1.89 -12.78
N HIS A 61 28.46 1.13 -13.90
CA HIS A 61 29.44 1.27 -14.95
C HIS A 61 29.34 2.62 -15.67
N LEU A 62 28.24 2.86 -16.40
CA LEU A 62 28.00 4.10 -17.17
C LEU A 62 26.55 4.59 -17.07
N GLY A 63 25.83 4.23 -16.00
CA GLY A 63 24.54 4.81 -15.68
C GLY A 63 23.34 4.31 -16.48
N ALA A 64 23.48 3.21 -17.24
CA ALA A 64 22.34 2.66 -17.96
C ALA A 64 21.28 2.15 -16.98
N HIS A 65 19.99 2.44 -17.25
CA HIS A 65 18.89 1.92 -16.47
C HIS A 65 18.69 0.42 -16.77
N LEU A 66 18.66 -0.45 -15.75
CA LEU A 66 18.64 -1.90 -15.89
C LEU A 66 17.35 -2.43 -16.55
N ALA A 67 16.24 -1.71 -16.45
CA ALA A 67 14.99 -2.05 -17.12
C ALA A 67 14.91 -1.52 -18.59
N SER A 68 15.92 -0.82 -19.10
CA SER A 68 15.89 -0.36 -20.49
C SER A 68 15.90 -1.53 -21.48
N GLY A 69 15.10 -1.43 -22.55
CA GLY A 69 15.03 -2.49 -23.58
C GLY A 69 14.54 -3.83 -23.02
N GLU A 70 13.53 -3.78 -22.16
CA GLU A 70 12.85 -4.93 -21.51
C GLU A 70 13.68 -5.63 -20.42
N GLY A 71 14.88 -5.13 -20.08
CA GLY A 71 15.76 -5.78 -19.13
C GLY A 71 16.25 -7.15 -19.61
N ARG A 72 17.14 -7.77 -18.87
CA ARG A 72 17.62 -9.14 -19.17
C ARG A 72 17.83 -9.90 -17.88
N ILE A 73 17.11 -11.01 -17.73
CA ILE A 73 17.30 -11.95 -16.62
C ILE A 73 18.30 -13.03 -17.02
N SER A 74 19.14 -13.43 -16.08
CA SER A 74 20.13 -14.50 -16.22
C SER A 74 20.11 -15.34 -14.93
N GLY A 75 19.34 -16.42 -14.92
CA GLY A 75 19.00 -17.16 -13.70
C GLY A 75 18.22 -16.28 -12.73
N ASP A 76 18.76 -16.06 -11.54
CA ASP A 76 18.17 -15.14 -10.54
C ASP A 76 18.82 -13.74 -10.56
N ASN A 77 19.62 -13.43 -11.56
CA ASN A 77 20.35 -12.18 -11.67
C ASN A 77 19.79 -11.30 -12.79
N ILE A 78 20.10 -10.01 -12.74
CA ILE A 78 19.75 -9.05 -13.79
C ILE A 78 21.01 -8.60 -14.54
N ALA A 79 20.97 -8.62 -15.88
CA ALA A 79 22.05 -8.16 -16.73
C ALA A 79 21.78 -6.76 -17.29
N CYS A 80 22.75 -5.87 -17.17
CA CYS A 80 22.70 -4.52 -17.73
C CYS A 80 22.56 -4.59 -19.26
N PRO A 81 21.54 -3.92 -19.85
CA PRO A 81 21.31 -4.00 -21.30
C PRO A 81 22.39 -3.32 -22.15
N PHE A 82 23.25 -2.49 -21.53
CA PHE A 82 24.26 -1.72 -22.25
C PHE A 82 25.54 -2.54 -22.51
N HIS A 83 26.17 -3.11 -21.45
CA HIS A 83 27.44 -3.85 -21.59
C HIS A 83 27.43 -5.25 -20.95
N GLY A 84 26.25 -5.73 -20.54
CA GLY A 84 26.09 -7.08 -20.03
C GLY A 84 26.65 -7.33 -18.63
N TRP A 85 26.90 -6.29 -17.81
CA TRP A 85 27.25 -6.51 -16.40
C TRP A 85 26.08 -7.17 -15.69
N VAL A 86 26.37 -8.24 -14.94
CA VAL A 86 25.34 -9.03 -14.24
C VAL A 86 25.39 -8.74 -12.75
N PHE A 87 24.23 -8.47 -12.17
CA PHE A 87 24.07 -8.18 -10.74
C PHE A 87 23.16 -9.20 -10.11
N ASP A 88 23.55 -9.68 -8.92
CA ASP A 88 22.72 -10.55 -8.08
C ASP A 88 21.62 -9.76 -7.35
N PRO A 89 20.67 -10.44 -6.66
CA PRO A 89 19.61 -9.79 -5.90
C PRO A 89 20.08 -8.83 -4.78
N ASP A 90 21.32 -8.99 -4.31
CA ASP A 90 21.93 -8.09 -3.33
C ASP A 90 22.60 -6.87 -3.99
N GLY A 91 22.58 -6.78 -5.33
CA GLY A 91 23.21 -5.71 -6.11
C GLY A 91 24.72 -5.88 -6.33
N ARG A 92 25.29 -7.05 -6.04
CA ARG A 92 26.71 -7.33 -6.31
C ARG A 92 26.90 -7.67 -7.77
N CYS A 93 27.92 -7.07 -8.40
CA CYS A 93 28.32 -7.50 -9.73
C CYS A 93 28.97 -8.88 -9.66
N VAL A 94 28.37 -9.86 -10.33
CA VAL A 94 28.81 -11.24 -10.36
C VAL A 94 29.45 -11.68 -11.68
N GLU A 95 29.25 -10.90 -12.76
CA GLU A 95 29.83 -11.16 -14.06
C GLU A 95 30.04 -9.88 -14.86
N ILE A 96 31.16 -9.80 -15.58
CA ILE A 96 31.45 -8.79 -16.62
C ILE A 96 31.95 -9.54 -17.83
N PRO A 97 31.16 -9.71 -18.92
CA PRO A 97 31.47 -10.64 -20.02
C PRO A 97 32.81 -10.42 -20.73
N TYR A 98 33.32 -9.21 -20.72
CA TYR A 98 34.54 -8.80 -21.43
C TYR A 98 35.73 -8.54 -20.50
N ALA A 99 35.54 -8.67 -19.16
CA ALA A 99 36.61 -8.39 -18.21
C ALA A 99 37.30 -9.68 -17.74
N LYS A 100 38.59 -9.60 -17.46
CA LYS A 100 39.35 -10.72 -16.87
C LYS A 100 39.08 -10.87 -15.35
N GLN A 101 38.69 -9.77 -14.71
CA GLN A 101 38.41 -9.70 -13.28
C GLN A 101 37.33 -8.65 -13.02
N ILE A 102 36.48 -8.91 -12.05
CA ILE A 102 35.50 -7.95 -11.56
C ILE A 102 36.22 -6.97 -10.64
N PRO A 103 36.18 -5.65 -10.92
CA PRO A 103 36.77 -4.65 -10.03
C PRO A 103 36.12 -4.72 -8.63
N ALA A 104 36.91 -4.65 -7.56
CA ALA A 104 36.38 -4.71 -6.19
C ALA A 104 35.26 -3.70 -5.92
N LYS A 105 35.35 -2.49 -6.49
CA LYS A 105 34.30 -1.46 -6.37
C LYS A 105 32.96 -1.87 -7.01
N ALA A 106 32.95 -2.78 -7.96
CA ALA A 106 31.73 -3.22 -8.63
C ALA A 106 30.90 -4.18 -7.78
N THR A 107 31.50 -4.83 -6.77
CA THR A 107 30.82 -5.76 -5.90
C THR A 107 29.91 -5.10 -4.84
N THR A 108 29.98 -3.77 -4.68
CA THR A 108 29.18 -3.03 -3.70
C THR A 108 28.63 -1.73 -4.27
N ALA A 109 28.63 -1.57 -5.59
CA ALA A 109 28.33 -0.30 -6.24
C ALA A 109 26.83 -0.11 -6.56
N LEU A 110 26.03 -1.17 -6.48
CA LEU A 110 24.58 -1.14 -6.67
C LEU A 110 23.91 -1.62 -5.39
N LYS A 111 22.87 -0.89 -4.95
CA LYS A 111 22.12 -1.28 -3.76
C LYS A 111 21.03 -2.29 -4.11
N GLY A 112 21.04 -3.43 -3.43
CA GLY A 112 19.89 -4.32 -3.30
C GLY A 112 19.03 -3.92 -2.10
N TRP A 113 17.72 -3.95 -2.30
CA TRP A 113 16.76 -3.61 -1.25
C TRP A 113 16.16 -4.87 -0.65
N PRO A 114 15.99 -4.98 0.68
CA PRO A 114 15.28 -6.10 1.25
C PRO A 114 13.84 -6.17 0.73
N VAL A 115 13.44 -7.36 0.30
CA VAL A 115 12.11 -7.63 -0.28
C VAL A 115 11.40 -8.69 0.55
N LEU A 116 10.13 -8.47 0.83
CA LEU A 116 9.21 -9.44 1.40
C LEU A 116 8.08 -9.68 0.39
N GLU A 117 7.95 -10.92 -0.07
CA GLU A 117 6.78 -11.35 -0.82
C GLU A 117 5.84 -12.12 0.10
N LYS A 118 4.67 -11.56 0.38
CA LYS A 118 3.73 -12.08 1.38
C LYS A 118 2.29 -11.71 0.98
N ASN A 119 1.34 -12.60 1.24
CA ASN A 119 -0.09 -12.35 0.98
C ASN A 119 -0.40 -11.87 -0.45
N GLY A 120 0.40 -12.27 -1.45
CA GLY A 120 0.22 -11.87 -2.84
C GLY A 120 0.69 -10.45 -3.18
N PHE A 121 1.47 -9.81 -2.33
CA PHE A 121 2.15 -8.55 -2.62
C PHE A 121 3.65 -8.61 -2.37
N ILE A 122 4.37 -7.71 -3.03
CA ILE A 122 5.81 -7.51 -2.92
C ILE A 122 6.02 -6.18 -2.20
N ALA A 123 6.60 -6.24 -1.01
CA ALA A 123 6.96 -5.08 -0.21
C ALA A 123 8.48 -4.89 -0.19
N LEU A 124 8.91 -3.64 -0.19
CA LEU A 124 10.29 -3.19 -0.05
C LEU A 124 10.49 -2.63 1.36
N TRP A 125 11.58 -3.01 2.03
CA TRP A 125 11.98 -2.40 3.28
C TRP A 125 12.78 -1.12 3.02
N TYR A 126 12.23 0.00 3.44
CA TYR A 126 12.93 1.27 3.44
C TYR A 126 13.51 1.55 4.83
N ASP A 127 14.83 1.72 4.91
CA ASP A 127 15.52 2.26 6.09
C ASP A 127 16.65 3.19 5.60
N PRO A 128 16.65 4.47 6.01
CA PRO A 128 17.71 5.41 5.62
C PRO A 128 19.09 5.07 6.21
N GLN A 129 19.16 4.15 7.19
CA GLN A 129 20.38 3.68 7.83
C GLN A 129 20.77 2.25 7.42
N ASP A 130 20.09 1.69 6.43
CA ASP A 130 20.29 0.30 5.97
C ASP A 130 20.17 -0.75 7.11
N GLY A 131 19.28 -0.48 8.08
CA GLY A 131 18.98 -1.39 9.16
C GLY A 131 18.22 -2.63 8.71
N GLU A 132 18.34 -3.71 9.49
CA GLU A 132 17.66 -4.96 9.22
C GLU A 132 16.13 -4.81 9.22
N PRO A 133 15.42 -5.51 8.31
CA PRO A 133 13.97 -5.50 8.29
C PRO A 133 13.34 -6.04 9.57
N GLU A 134 12.23 -5.42 9.98
CA GLU A 134 11.42 -5.90 11.11
C GLU A 134 10.27 -6.79 10.60
N ASP A 135 9.98 -7.88 11.31
CA ASP A 135 8.83 -8.76 11.00
C ASP A 135 7.61 -8.34 11.82
N TYR A 136 6.75 -7.52 11.22
CA TYR A 136 5.51 -7.07 11.85
C TYR A 136 4.26 -7.21 10.94
N LEU A 137 4.44 -7.64 9.67
CA LEU A 137 3.30 -7.84 8.77
C LEU A 137 2.68 -9.22 9.01
N PRO A 138 1.42 -9.31 9.47
CA PRO A 138 0.78 -10.59 9.70
C PRO A 138 0.47 -11.32 8.39
N ASP A 139 0.34 -12.63 8.49
CA ASP A 139 -0.23 -13.44 7.42
C ASP A 139 -1.75 -13.23 7.38
N ILE A 140 -2.29 -13.13 6.18
CA ILE A 140 -3.72 -13.24 5.96
C ILE A 140 -4.08 -14.72 6.13
N GLU A 141 -4.99 -15.01 7.06
CA GLU A 141 -5.38 -16.37 7.37
C GLU A 141 -5.88 -17.10 6.12
N GLN A 142 -5.36 -18.33 5.95
CA GLN A 142 -5.69 -19.20 4.81
C GLN A 142 -5.37 -18.57 3.44
N TRP A 143 -4.43 -17.64 3.37
CA TRP A 143 -3.97 -17.13 2.08
C TRP A 143 -3.42 -18.26 1.21
N GLY A 144 -3.91 -18.34 -0.03
CA GLY A 144 -3.42 -19.30 -1.02
C GLY A 144 -4.48 -19.75 -2.02
N PRO A 145 -4.08 -20.53 -3.03
CA PRO A 145 -4.98 -20.99 -4.08
C PRO A 145 -6.19 -21.77 -3.54
N GLY A 146 -7.37 -21.45 -4.04
CA GLY A 146 -8.63 -22.13 -3.72
C GLY A 146 -9.34 -21.66 -2.46
N GLN A 147 -8.74 -20.77 -1.68
CA GLN A 147 -9.38 -20.16 -0.50
C GLN A 147 -9.82 -18.72 -0.79
N TRP A 148 -8.97 -17.97 -1.47
CA TRP A 148 -9.19 -16.59 -1.89
C TRP A 148 -8.90 -16.47 -3.38
N GLY A 149 -9.58 -15.53 -4.06
CA GLY A 149 -9.25 -15.12 -5.42
C GLY A 149 -7.95 -14.30 -5.49
N ASP A 150 -7.65 -13.82 -6.69
CA ASP A 150 -6.60 -12.84 -6.86
C ASP A 150 -7.01 -11.47 -6.33
N TRP A 151 -6.02 -10.64 -5.97
CA TRP A 151 -6.28 -9.27 -5.60
C TRP A 151 -6.84 -8.47 -6.77
N GLU A 152 -8.03 -7.90 -6.58
CA GLU A 152 -8.50 -6.81 -7.42
C GLU A 152 -8.01 -5.50 -6.81
N PHE A 153 -7.23 -4.72 -7.56
CA PHE A 153 -6.64 -3.50 -7.01
C PHE A 153 -6.80 -2.28 -7.91
N TYR A 154 -6.95 -1.14 -7.25
CA TYR A 154 -6.97 0.18 -7.85
C TYR A 154 -5.80 0.99 -7.32
N ARG A 155 -5.06 1.68 -8.22
CA ARG A 155 -3.92 2.51 -7.88
C ARG A 155 -4.13 3.94 -8.34
N SER A 156 -3.85 4.90 -7.48
CA SER A 156 -3.94 6.32 -7.77
C SER A 156 -2.68 7.02 -7.29
N ARG A 157 -2.11 7.87 -8.13
CA ARG A 157 -1.01 8.78 -7.73
C ARG A 157 -1.61 10.11 -7.37
N ILE A 158 -1.32 10.59 -6.17
CA ILE A 158 -1.86 11.86 -5.66
C ILE A 158 -0.78 12.74 -5.05
N HIS A 159 -1.07 14.03 -5.02
CA HIS A 159 -0.30 15.04 -4.29
C HIS A 159 -0.79 15.08 -2.84
N ALA A 160 -0.10 14.38 -1.94
CA ALA A 160 -0.43 14.34 -0.52
C ALA A 160 0.80 13.95 0.31
N LYS A 161 0.76 14.27 1.60
CA LYS A 161 1.74 13.77 2.57
C LYS A 161 1.28 12.42 3.13
N ALA A 162 2.21 11.50 3.38
CA ALA A 162 1.90 10.20 3.97
C ALA A 162 1.14 10.30 5.32
N CYS A 163 1.48 11.33 6.12
CA CYS A 163 0.79 11.60 7.38
C CYS A 163 -0.69 12.01 7.20
N ASP A 164 -1.07 12.65 6.07
CA ASP A 164 -2.46 12.96 5.78
C ASP A 164 -3.31 11.71 5.57
N VAL A 165 -2.72 10.70 4.93
CA VAL A 165 -3.40 9.42 4.66
C VAL A 165 -3.56 8.61 5.94
N ILE A 166 -2.50 8.50 6.75
CA ILE A 166 -2.57 7.70 7.98
C ILE A 166 -3.45 8.33 9.05
N GLU A 167 -3.64 9.65 9.05
CA GLU A 167 -4.54 10.34 9.97
C GLU A 167 -5.98 9.84 9.87
N ASN A 168 -6.39 9.31 8.72
CA ASN A 168 -7.72 8.78 8.50
C ASN A 168 -8.12 7.66 9.47
N ILE A 169 -7.15 6.84 9.93
CA ILE A 169 -7.41 5.73 10.86
C ILE A 169 -7.96 6.17 12.23
N VAL A 170 -7.77 7.43 12.59
CA VAL A 170 -8.25 8.00 13.86
C VAL A 170 -9.30 9.09 13.66
N ASP A 171 -9.60 9.45 12.42
CA ASP A 171 -10.61 10.47 12.11
C ASP A 171 -12.01 9.85 12.11
N ILE A 172 -12.78 10.15 13.14
CA ILE A 172 -14.19 9.71 13.24
C ILE A 172 -15.13 10.64 12.50
N ALA A 173 -14.78 11.92 12.40
CA ALA A 173 -15.70 12.95 11.95
C ALA A 173 -15.97 12.92 10.44
N HIS A 174 -15.08 12.33 9.63
CA HIS A 174 -15.27 12.27 8.18
C HIS A 174 -16.36 11.29 7.73
N PHE A 175 -16.67 10.23 8.51
CA PHE A 175 -17.57 9.16 8.10
C PHE A 175 -18.95 9.65 7.61
N PRO A 176 -19.69 10.51 8.34
CA PRO A 176 -20.99 10.98 7.88
C PRO A 176 -20.90 11.90 6.66
N HIS A 177 -19.80 12.59 6.48
CA HIS A 177 -19.64 13.61 5.43
C HIS A 177 -19.01 13.05 4.15
N VAL A 178 -18.12 12.08 4.25
CA VAL A 178 -17.42 11.47 3.12
C VAL A 178 -18.13 10.18 2.67
N HIS A 179 -18.45 9.31 3.62
CA HIS A 179 -19.01 7.97 3.34
C HIS A 179 -20.52 7.86 3.61
N GLY A 180 -21.13 8.89 4.16
CA GLY A 180 -22.57 8.90 4.49
C GLY A 180 -22.94 7.89 5.57
N GLY A 181 -22.01 7.58 6.48
CA GLY A 181 -22.20 6.60 7.56
C GLY A 181 -22.27 7.25 8.94
N ASN A 182 -23.32 6.96 9.70
CA ASN A 182 -23.42 7.37 11.11
C ASN A 182 -22.61 6.44 12.00
N VAL A 183 -21.59 6.97 12.67
CA VAL A 183 -20.73 6.17 13.55
C VAL A 183 -21.46 5.87 14.86
N ARG A 184 -21.65 4.59 15.18
CA ARG A 184 -22.27 4.09 16.41
C ARG A 184 -21.27 3.84 17.52
N SER A 185 -20.08 3.36 17.14
CA SER A 185 -18.93 3.21 18.04
C SER A 185 -17.64 3.34 17.28
N PHE A 186 -16.63 3.88 17.93
CA PHE A 186 -15.31 4.08 17.35
C PHE A 186 -14.25 3.99 18.47
N GLU A 187 -13.29 3.10 18.30
CA GLU A 187 -12.20 2.91 19.24
C GLU A 187 -10.89 2.79 18.48
N ASN A 188 -9.84 3.45 18.96
CA ASN A 188 -8.48 3.27 18.46
C ASN A 188 -7.60 2.58 19.48
N LYS A 189 -6.91 1.52 19.05
CA LYS A 189 -5.88 0.81 19.82
C LYS A 189 -4.51 1.04 19.20
N PHE A 190 -3.56 1.47 20.03
CA PHE A 190 -2.19 1.74 19.61
C PHE A 190 -1.28 0.64 20.15
N GLY A 191 -0.69 -0.11 19.24
CA GLY A 191 0.42 -1.02 19.50
C GLY A 191 1.77 -0.39 19.20
N GLU A 192 2.84 -1.16 19.32
CA GLU A 192 4.19 -0.68 19.01
C GLU A 192 4.35 -0.33 17.53
N ARG A 193 4.00 -1.28 16.65
CA ARG A 193 4.08 -1.12 15.17
C ARG A 193 2.71 -1.13 14.51
N SER A 194 1.63 -0.94 15.27
CA SER A 194 0.28 -0.97 14.72
C SER A 194 -0.63 0.06 15.35
N VAL A 195 -1.61 0.51 14.59
CA VAL A 195 -2.76 1.27 15.10
C VAL A 195 -4.01 0.68 14.49
N THR A 196 -4.96 0.31 15.35
CA THR A 196 -6.22 -0.32 14.96
C THR A 196 -7.37 0.64 15.19
N GLN A 197 -8.27 0.72 14.22
CA GLN A 197 -9.59 1.32 14.33
C GLN A 197 -10.62 0.20 14.38
N ILE A 198 -11.40 0.16 15.44
CA ILE A 198 -12.59 -0.71 15.55
C ILE A 198 -13.81 0.19 15.46
N SER A 199 -14.62 -0.01 14.43
CA SER A 199 -15.77 0.85 14.20
C SER A 199 -17.05 0.06 13.91
N LYS A 200 -18.18 0.63 14.33
CA LYS A 200 -19.52 0.25 13.86
C LYS A 200 -20.13 1.47 13.21
N VAL A 201 -20.48 1.31 11.96
CA VAL A 201 -21.05 2.39 11.15
C VAL A 201 -22.42 1.93 10.64
N GLN A 202 -23.43 2.72 10.91
CA GLN A 202 -24.76 2.54 10.36
C GLN A 202 -24.90 3.45 9.14
N ARG A 203 -25.30 2.89 8.02
CA ARG A 203 -25.56 3.65 6.80
C ARG A 203 -26.74 4.63 6.99
N ASP A 204 -26.57 5.85 6.53
CA ASP A 204 -27.66 6.81 6.35
C ASP A 204 -28.09 6.81 4.87
N PRO A 205 -29.28 6.29 4.55
CA PRO A 205 -29.75 6.25 3.16
C PRO A 205 -29.97 7.63 2.53
N ASN A 206 -30.08 8.69 3.36
CA ASN A 206 -30.28 10.05 2.91
C ASN A 206 -29.01 10.92 2.91
N ALA A 207 -27.87 10.35 3.36
CA ALA A 207 -26.63 11.10 3.40
C ALA A 207 -26.10 11.38 1.99
N ARG A 208 -25.62 12.58 1.78
CA ARG A 208 -24.82 12.90 0.59
C ARG A 208 -23.43 12.32 0.79
N MET A 209 -22.92 11.63 -0.24
CA MET A 209 -21.54 11.13 -0.29
C MET A 209 -20.77 11.88 -1.35
N ILE A 210 -19.44 11.84 -1.21
CA ILE A 210 -18.55 12.24 -2.30
C ILE A 210 -18.62 11.13 -3.35
N THR A 211 -18.90 11.50 -4.61
CA THR A 211 -18.87 10.56 -5.73
C THR A 211 -17.54 10.72 -6.46
N PRO A 212 -16.63 9.71 -6.39
CA PRO A 212 -15.39 9.75 -7.13
C PRO A 212 -15.66 9.85 -8.64
N PRO A 213 -14.84 10.59 -9.41
CA PRO A 213 -14.97 10.62 -10.85
C PRO A 213 -14.62 9.23 -11.45
N ASN A 214 -15.26 8.91 -12.58
CA ASN A 214 -14.98 7.70 -13.36
C ASN A 214 -15.44 6.37 -12.73
N LEU A 215 -16.45 6.37 -11.88
CA LEU A 215 -17.11 5.12 -11.52
C LEU A 215 -17.81 4.51 -12.72
N SER A 216 -17.70 3.21 -12.87
CA SER A 216 -18.36 2.44 -13.93
C SER A 216 -19.84 2.13 -13.63
N PHE A 217 -20.33 2.53 -12.45
CA PHE A 217 -21.70 2.30 -11.97
C PHE A 217 -22.21 3.49 -11.17
N ASP A 218 -23.54 3.62 -11.08
CA ASP A 218 -24.17 4.63 -10.25
C ASP A 218 -24.20 4.16 -8.79
N ILE A 219 -23.43 4.83 -7.93
CA ILE A 219 -23.40 4.55 -6.50
C ILE A 219 -24.79 4.72 -5.85
N GLU A 220 -25.58 5.67 -6.29
CA GLU A 220 -26.92 5.93 -5.73
C GLU A 220 -27.89 4.83 -6.13
N GLU A 221 -27.79 4.32 -7.37
CA GLU A 221 -28.61 3.21 -7.87
C GLU A 221 -28.22 1.89 -7.16
N ALA A 222 -26.94 1.56 -7.10
CA ALA A 222 -26.43 0.39 -6.36
C ALA A 222 -26.79 0.42 -4.85
N ARG A 223 -27.00 1.62 -4.29
CA ARG A 223 -27.47 1.82 -2.92
C ARG A 223 -28.97 1.57 -2.76
N SER A 224 -29.79 2.03 -3.71
CA SER A 224 -31.23 1.90 -3.64
C SER A 224 -31.67 0.45 -3.74
N GLU A 225 -30.98 -0.36 -4.52
CA GLU A 225 -31.25 -1.79 -4.67
C GLU A 225 -30.90 -2.60 -3.42
N ASN A 226 -29.92 -2.14 -2.62
CA ASN A 226 -29.51 -2.77 -1.37
C ASN A 226 -30.09 -2.07 -0.12
N ALA A 227 -31.10 -1.24 -0.24
CA ALA A 227 -31.71 -0.45 0.85
C ALA A 227 -32.64 -1.26 1.78
N GLY A 228 -32.47 -2.58 1.87
CA GLY A 228 -33.14 -3.43 2.86
C GLY A 228 -32.42 -3.39 4.19
N GLU A 229 -33.16 -2.93 5.22
CA GLU A 229 -32.87 -3.00 6.66
C GLU A 229 -31.45 -2.68 7.15
N GLU A 230 -31.37 -1.92 8.23
CA GLU A 230 -30.19 -1.49 9.01
C GLU A 230 -29.03 -2.51 9.02
N ALA A 231 -28.22 -2.51 7.98
CA ALA A 231 -26.98 -3.29 7.97
C ALA A 231 -25.91 -2.52 8.75
N ASP A 232 -25.67 -2.95 9.98
CA ASP A 232 -24.49 -2.51 10.73
C ASP A 232 -23.23 -3.08 10.03
N ALA A 233 -22.41 -2.22 9.44
CA ALA A 233 -21.09 -2.61 9.01
C ALA A 233 -20.15 -2.61 10.23
N TRP A 234 -19.58 -3.76 10.53
CA TRP A 234 -18.50 -3.88 11.50
C TRP A 234 -17.18 -4.03 10.77
N GLY A 235 -16.17 -3.28 11.19
CA GLY A 235 -14.87 -3.33 10.59
C GLY A 235 -13.75 -3.13 11.60
N ASP A 236 -12.66 -3.86 11.36
CA ASP A 236 -11.39 -3.76 12.07
C ASP A 236 -10.31 -3.42 11.04
N ALA A 237 -9.90 -2.15 11.05
CA ALA A 237 -8.86 -1.64 10.16
C ALA A 237 -7.58 -1.45 10.97
N THR A 238 -6.49 -2.08 10.57
CA THR A 238 -5.21 -2.00 11.27
C THR A 238 -4.08 -1.61 10.34
N TYR A 239 -3.45 -0.46 10.61
CA TYR A 239 -2.14 -0.17 10.04
C TYR A 239 -1.07 -1.03 10.70
N HIS A 240 -0.29 -1.71 9.88
CA HIS A 240 0.92 -2.44 10.25
C HIS A 240 2.13 -1.67 9.71
N GLY A 241 2.89 -1.05 10.61
CA GLY A 241 3.95 -0.14 10.24
C GLY A 241 3.42 1.19 9.67
N PRO A 242 4.23 1.88 8.85
CA PRO A 242 3.94 3.25 8.46
C PRO A 242 2.95 3.41 7.30
N SER A 243 2.69 2.35 6.50
CA SER A 243 2.05 2.56 5.20
C SER A 243 1.08 1.46 4.74
N ILE A 244 0.95 0.34 5.47
CA ILE A 244 0.16 -0.80 5.03
C ILE A 244 -0.98 -1.03 6.01
N MET A 245 -2.23 -0.85 5.56
CA MET A 245 -3.43 -1.10 6.35
C MET A 245 -4.13 -2.35 5.87
N TYR A 246 -4.43 -3.26 6.80
CA TYR A 246 -5.33 -4.38 6.58
C TYR A 246 -6.70 -4.04 7.17
N TYR A 247 -7.74 -4.35 6.42
CA TYR A 247 -9.11 -4.24 6.87
C TYR A 247 -9.83 -5.56 6.58
N TYR A 248 -10.38 -6.17 7.61
CA TYR A 248 -11.17 -7.37 7.51
C TYR A 248 -12.63 -7.07 7.74
N THR A 249 -13.51 -7.68 6.96
CA THR A 249 -14.95 -7.60 7.15
C THR A 249 -15.65 -8.92 6.87
N GLU A 250 -16.70 -9.19 7.61
CA GLU A 250 -17.67 -10.24 7.33
C GLU A 250 -19.07 -9.63 7.20
N SER A 251 -19.84 -10.19 6.27
CA SER A 251 -21.26 -9.88 6.13
C SER A 251 -22.06 -11.16 6.01
N ARG A 252 -23.16 -11.22 6.71
CA ARG A 252 -24.08 -12.34 6.69
C ARG A 252 -25.48 -11.83 6.38
N SER A 253 -26.00 -12.16 5.21
CA SER A 253 -27.37 -11.88 4.81
C SER A 253 -28.02 -13.14 4.22
N PRO A 254 -29.36 -13.17 4.08
CA PRO A 254 -30.03 -14.28 3.44
C PRO A 254 -29.62 -14.50 1.98
N GLU A 255 -29.22 -13.43 1.27
CA GLU A 255 -28.87 -13.49 -0.15
C GLU A 255 -27.39 -13.83 -0.33
N VAL A 256 -26.48 -13.20 0.44
CA VAL A 256 -25.03 -13.37 0.29
C VAL A 256 -24.35 -13.33 1.67
N SER A 257 -23.57 -14.36 1.96
CA SER A 257 -22.70 -14.41 3.13
C SER A 257 -21.25 -14.49 2.71
N PHE A 258 -20.46 -13.46 3.03
CA PHE A 258 -19.09 -13.32 2.56
C PHE A 258 -18.16 -12.77 3.63
N ARG A 259 -16.87 -12.95 3.38
CA ARG A 259 -15.75 -12.29 4.07
C ARG A 259 -14.85 -11.62 3.06
N SER A 260 -14.22 -10.52 3.43
CA SER A 260 -13.21 -9.89 2.58
C SER A 260 -12.04 -9.35 3.37
N TRP A 261 -10.89 -9.32 2.71
CA TRP A 261 -9.73 -8.56 3.10
C TRP A 261 -9.53 -7.39 2.16
N TRP A 262 -9.18 -6.27 2.73
CA TRP A 262 -8.74 -5.10 2.01
C TRP A 262 -7.31 -4.78 2.45
N VAL A 263 -6.48 -4.39 1.49
CA VAL A 263 -5.15 -3.83 1.75
C VAL A 263 -5.12 -2.44 1.15
N ASN A 264 -5.18 -1.43 2.01
CA ASN A 264 -4.97 -0.05 1.61
C ASN A 264 -3.54 0.34 1.99
N CYS A 265 -2.76 0.80 1.03
CA CYS A 265 -1.39 1.20 1.29
C CYS A 265 -1.02 2.48 0.54
N HIS A 266 -0.01 3.16 1.06
CA HIS A 266 0.58 4.32 0.42
C HIS A 266 2.10 4.18 0.37
N THR A 267 2.68 4.39 -0.82
CA THR A 267 4.13 4.33 -1.01
C THR A 267 4.62 5.66 -1.55
N PRO A 268 5.52 6.35 -0.84
CA PRO A 268 6.04 7.65 -1.29
C PRO A 268 6.79 7.53 -2.61
N VAL A 269 6.36 8.28 -3.61
CA VAL A 269 7.10 8.49 -4.86
C VAL A 269 8.20 9.51 -4.63
N ASN A 270 7.82 10.61 -4.00
CA ASN A 270 8.68 11.68 -3.49
C ASN A 270 8.03 12.32 -2.24
N GLN A 271 8.54 13.47 -1.79
CA GLN A 271 8.03 14.17 -0.59
C GLN A 271 6.60 14.70 -0.71
N ASP A 272 6.11 14.85 -1.92
CA ASP A 272 4.82 15.50 -2.20
C ASP A 272 3.86 14.60 -2.96
N GLU A 273 4.30 13.41 -3.40
CA GLU A 273 3.49 12.48 -4.17
C GLU A 273 3.53 11.08 -3.56
N LEU A 274 2.37 10.45 -3.50
CA LEU A 274 2.16 9.08 -3.06
C LEU A 274 1.49 8.26 -4.16
N ASP A 275 1.90 7.01 -4.31
CA ASP A 275 1.08 5.98 -4.91
C ASP A 275 0.19 5.38 -3.82
N LEU A 276 -1.11 5.59 -3.95
CA LEU A 276 -2.14 4.96 -3.12
C LEU A 276 -2.65 3.72 -3.83
N THR A 277 -2.76 2.63 -3.10
CA THR A 277 -3.33 1.40 -3.62
C THR A 277 -4.40 0.89 -2.67
N SER A 278 -5.58 0.60 -3.21
CA SER A 278 -6.64 -0.16 -2.55
C SER A 278 -6.76 -1.50 -3.25
N ALA A 279 -6.58 -2.58 -2.52
CA ALA A 279 -6.72 -3.94 -3.04
C ALA A 279 -7.74 -4.71 -2.20
N VAL A 280 -8.55 -5.51 -2.87
CA VAL A 280 -9.66 -6.24 -2.26
C VAL A 280 -9.66 -7.68 -2.74
N ILE A 281 -9.89 -8.60 -1.82
CA ILE A 281 -10.26 -9.98 -2.13
C ILE A 281 -11.52 -10.36 -1.35
N VAL A 282 -12.33 -11.21 -1.93
CA VAL A 282 -13.58 -11.66 -1.34
C VAL A 282 -13.69 -13.19 -1.43
N SER A 283 -14.30 -13.80 -0.42
CA SER A 283 -14.52 -15.24 -0.35
C SER A 283 -15.87 -15.53 0.31
N SER A 284 -16.49 -16.63 -0.06
CA SER A 284 -17.71 -17.12 0.60
C SER A 284 -17.43 -17.49 2.07
N LEU A 285 -18.42 -17.27 2.92
CA LEU A 285 -18.45 -17.80 4.28
C LEU A 285 -19.10 -19.19 4.36
N THR A 286 -19.60 -19.69 3.22
CA THR A 286 -20.24 -21.00 3.10
C THR A 286 -19.51 -21.87 2.07
N ASP A 287 -19.91 -23.12 1.93
CA ASP A 287 -19.38 -24.03 0.89
C ASP A 287 -19.89 -23.67 -0.52
N GLU A 288 -20.89 -22.80 -0.62
CA GLU A 288 -21.42 -22.33 -1.90
C GLU A 288 -20.58 -21.17 -2.44
N PRO A 289 -20.28 -21.12 -3.75
CA PRO A 289 -19.57 -20.02 -4.35
C PRO A 289 -20.40 -18.73 -4.28
N LEU A 290 -19.70 -17.59 -4.24
CA LEU A 290 -20.35 -16.28 -4.37
C LEU A 290 -20.89 -16.12 -5.80
N PRO A 291 -22.03 -15.39 -5.98
CA PRO A 291 -22.50 -15.02 -7.31
C PRO A 291 -21.44 -14.24 -8.10
N ASP A 292 -21.32 -14.53 -9.40
CA ASP A 292 -20.29 -13.94 -10.27
C ASP A 292 -20.41 -12.40 -10.34
N ASP A 293 -21.62 -11.88 -10.38
CA ASP A 293 -21.92 -10.45 -10.37
C ASP A 293 -21.50 -9.79 -9.06
N PHE A 294 -21.70 -10.46 -7.94
CA PHE A 294 -21.23 -9.98 -6.64
C PHE A 294 -19.70 -9.92 -6.58
N VAL A 295 -19.01 -10.97 -7.03
CA VAL A 295 -17.53 -11.01 -7.05
C VAL A 295 -16.94 -9.89 -7.90
N GLN A 296 -17.61 -9.51 -9.00
CA GLN A 296 -17.18 -8.40 -9.86
C GLN A 296 -17.53 -7.03 -9.28
N MET A 297 -18.68 -6.88 -8.65
CA MET A 297 -19.18 -5.58 -8.16
C MET A 297 -18.54 -5.18 -6.82
N TYR A 298 -18.36 -6.12 -5.89
CA TYR A 298 -17.91 -5.82 -4.54
C TYR A 298 -16.55 -5.09 -4.49
N PRO A 299 -15.50 -5.51 -5.23
CA PRO A 299 -14.25 -4.75 -5.29
C PRO A 299 -14.43 -3.33 -5.83
N GLN A 300 -15.29 -3.13 -6.83
CA GLN A 300 -15.55 -1.81 -7.39
C GLN A 300 -16.20 -0.87 -6.34
N MET A 301 -17.15 -1.38 -5.55
CA MET A 301 -17.75 -0.62 -4.45
C MET A 301 -16.71 -0.27 -3.37
N ALA A 302 -15.83 -1.20 -3.05
CA ALA A 302 -14.75 -0.98 -2.11
C ALA A 302 -13.76 0.10 -2.58
N HIS A 303 -13.35 0.03 -3.85
CA HIS A 303 -12.48 1.03 -4.46
C HIS A 303 -13.16 2.40 -4.54
N ALA A 304 -14.48 2.44 -4.79
CA ALA A 304 -15.24 3.67 -4.78
C ALA A 304 -15.25 4.32 -3.40
N ALA A 305 -15.43 3.55 -2.33
CA ALA A 305 -15.37 4.05 -0.96
C ALA A 305 -13.99 4.65 -0.63
N PHE A 306 -12.91 3.96 -0.99
CA PHE A 306 -11.56 4.48 -0.84
C PHE A 306 -11.32 5.73 -1.71
N GLY A 307 -11.87 5.75 -2.92
CA GLY A 307 -11.80 6.89 -3.82
C GLY A 307 -12.42 8.17 -3.27
N GLN A 308 -13.41 8.06 -2.37
CA GLN A 308 -14.00 9.22 -1.69
C GLN A 308 -12.99 9.96 -0.81
N ASP A 309 -12.15 9.22 -0.09
CA ASP A 309 -11.05 9.80 0.70
C ASP A 309 -9.98 10.41 -0.20
N VAL A 310 -9.64 9.74 -1.30
CA VAL A 310 -8.66 10.21 -2.29
C VAL A 310 -9.07 11.58 -2.84
N GLU A 311 -10.38 11.81 -3.10
CA GLU A 311 -10.88 13.10 -3.57
C GLU A 311 -10.64 14.24 -2.57
N ILE A 312 -10.59 13.93 -1.27
CA ILE A 312 -10.22 14.91 -0.25
C ILE A 312 -8.71 15.10 -0.16
N TRP A 313 -7.95 13.98 -0.12
CA TRP A 313 -6.50 14.04 0.11
C TRP A 313 -5.74 14.74 -1.01
N LYS A 314 -6.14 14.59 -2.27
CA LYS A 314 -5.44 15.19 -3.42
C LYS A 314 -5.35 16.73 -3.38
N ASP A 315 -6.30 17.38 -2.70
CA ASP A 315 -6.39 18.84 -2.58
C ASP A 315 -6.14 19.33 -1.13
N LYS A 316 -5.85 18.40 -0.20
CA LYS A 316 -5.62 18.72 1.20
C LYS A 316 -4.25 19.36 1.40
N VAL A 317 -4.20 20.44 2.19
CA VAL A 317 -2.95 21.06 2.63
C VAL A 317 -2.68 20.65 4.07
N TYR A 318 -1.55 19.97 4.29
CA TYR A 318 -1.17 19.55 5.62
C TYR A 318 -1.06 20.71 6.61
N ARG A 319 -1.65 20.55 7.79
CA ARG A 319 -1.59 21.51 8.90
C ARG A 319 -0.78 20.93 10.06
N GLU A 320 0.43 21.45 10.27
CA GLU A 320 1.28 21.03 11.39
C GLU A 320 0.60 21.31 12.74
N ASN A 321 -0.07 22.44 12.86
CA ASN A 321 -0.82 22.84 14.05
C ASN A 321 -2.33 22.99 13.69
N PRO A 322 -3.08 21.87 13.59
CA PRO A 322 -4.49 21.93 13.28
C PRO A 322 -5.30 22.49 14.45
N ILE A 323 -6.41 23.11 14.14
CA ILE A 323 -7.41 23.48 15.15
C ILE A 323 -8.31 22.25 15.33
N LEU A 324 -8.23 21.61 16.48
CA LEU A 324 -9.01 20.42 16.83
C LEU A 324 -10.13 20.77 17.81
N CYS A 325 -11.20 19.98 17.79
CA CYS A 325 -12.31 20.05 18.72
C CYS A 325 -12.52 18.70 19.44
N ASP A 326 -13.46 18.64 20.36
CA ASP A 326 -13.78 17.46 21.17
C ASP A 326 -14.44 16.32 20.37
N GLY A 327 -14.91 16.63 19.14
CA GLY A 327 -15.46 15.64 18.20
C GLY A 327 -14.41 14.98 17.30
N ASP A 328 -13.17 15.49 17.28
CA ASP A 328 -12.09 14.90 16.49
C ASP A 328 -11.49 13.68 17.21
N GLY A 329 -10.95 12.75 16.42
CA GLY A 329 -10.21 11.61 16.95
C GLY A 329 -8.85 11.98 17.54
N PRO A 330 -8.08 11.01 18.03
CA PRO A 330 -6.80 11.26 18.73
C PRO A 330 -5.65 11.60 17.77
N ILE A 331 -5.82 12.60 16.90
CA ILE A 331 -4.86 13.04 15.86
C ILE A 331 -3.45 13.27 16.44
N ALA A 332 -3.35 14.02 17.55
CA ALA A 332 -2.04 14.30 18.17
C ALA A 332 -1.34 13.04 18.68
N LYS A 333 -2.10 12.06 19.21
CA LYS A 333 -1.55 10.77 19.63
C LYS A 333 -1.05 9.96 18.44
N LEU A 334 -1.79 9.96 17.34
CA LEU A 334 -1.37 9.29 16.11
C LEU A 334 -0.09 9.90 15.55
N ARG A 335 0.02 11.22 15.45
CA ARG A 335 1.23 11.90 14.98
C ARG A 335 2.45 11.53 15.80
N ASN A 336 2.33 11.50 17.12
CA ASN A 336 3.42 11.08 18.01
C ASN A 336 3.78 9.60 17.83
N TRP A 337 2.79 8.73 17.58
CA TRP A 337 3.02 7.33 17.25
C TRP A 337 3.70 7.18 15.89
N TYR A 338 3.29 7.94 14.90
CA TYR A 338 3.82 7.89 13.53
C TYR A 338 5.27 8.39 13.44
N GLU A 339 5.65 9.34 14.31
CA GLU A 339 7.01 9.90 14.39
C GLU A 339 8.10 8.84 14.56
N GLN A 340 7.81 7.71 15.21
CA GLN A 340 8.76 6.62 15.45
C GLN A 340 9.36 6.05 14.16
N PHE A 341 8.62 6.11 13.06
CA PHE A 341 9.08 5.59 11.77
C PHE A 341 10.07 6.54 11.06
N TYR A 342 10.27 7.73 11.59
CA TYR A 342 11.18 8.74 11.06
C TYR A 342 12.40 8.99 11.95
N LEU A 343 12.51 8.29 13.06
CA LEU A 343 13.66 8.35 13.94
C LEU A 343 14.76 7.36 13.50
N PRO A 344 16.05 7.62 13.80
CA PRO A 344 16.61 8.82 14.43
C PRO A 344 16.65 10.00 13.47
N ARG A 345 16.63 11.21 14.06
CA ARG A 345 16.74 12.48 13.32
C ARG A 345 18.15 12.72 12.82
#